data_c7630e665984f3fefa96449ed1263fa5
#
_entry.id   c7630e665984f3fefa96449ed1263fa5
#
_cell.length_a   1.000
_cell.length_b   1.000
_cell.length_c   1.000
_cell.angle_alpha   90.00
_cell.angle_beta   90.00
_cell.angle_gamma   90.00
#
_symmetry.space_group_name_H-M   'P 1'
#
loop_
_entity.id
_entity.type
_entity.pdbx_description
1 polymer ?
#
loop_
_entity_poly.entity_id
_entity_poly.type
_entity_poly.pdbx_seq_one_letter_code
_entity_poly.pdbx_strand_id
1 'polypeptide(L)'
;DVAANKYHYVGEMDCRRAAMVPGRGEKACSYGCLGLGSCVEVCQFDALSIQDGVAKVDRDKCVACGQCVAACPNHVIDLIPYSSAYAVQCSSKDKGKAVMEVCQSGCIGCGLCVRQCEFGAVTLEDNIAVIDGTKCQGCGKCAEKCPKKIIQ
;
A
#
# COMPACT_ATOMS: atom_id res chain seq x y z
N ASP A 1 4.40 10.10 -2.38
CA ASP A 1 4.89 9.04 -3.26
C ASP A 1 6.43 9.05 -3.26
N VAL A 2 7.03 7.90 -2.98
CA VAL A 2 8.50 7.76 -2.85
C VAL A 2 9.07 6.69 -3.79
N ALA A 3 8.23 6.06 -4.61
CA ALA A 3 8.68 5.15 -5.66
C ALA A 3 9.19 5.93 -6.86
N ALA A 4 10.34 5.52 -7.42
CA ALA A 4 10.90 6.13 -8.62
C ALA A 4 9.99 5.92 -9.84
N ASN A 5 10.05 6.85 -10.79
CA ASN A 5 9.41 6.70 -12.10
C ASN A 5 10.41 6.14 -13.11
N LYS A 6 9.95 5.21 -13.97
CA LYS A 6 10.74 4.66 -15.10
C LYS A 6 10.69 5.56 -16.33
N TYR A 7 9.53 6.19 -16.56
CA TYR A 7 9.25 7.07 -17.69
C TYR A 7 8.12 8.04 -17.31
N HIS A 8 7.81 8.98 -18.16
CA HIS A 8 6.65 9.85 -18.00
C HIS A 8 5.44 9.25 -18.74
N TYR A 9 4.38 8.93 -18.03
CA TYR A 9 3.16 8.41 -18.64
C TYR A 9 2.38 9.55 -19.32
N VAL A 10 2.08 9.37 -20.59
CA VAL A 10 1.21 10.26 -21.37
C VAL A 10 0.04 9.45 -21.89
N GLY A 11 -1.16 9.70 -21.38
CA GLY A 11 -2.35 8.94 -21.73
C GLY A 11 -3.54 9.34 -20.87
N GLU A 12 -4.61 8.56 -20.94
CA GLU A 12 -5.78 8.79 -20.09
C GLU A 12 -5.44 8.61 -18.61
N MET A 13 -5.99 9.46 -17.77
CA MET A 13 -5.83 9.42 -16.30
C MET A 13 -6.69 8.31 -15.70
N ASP A 14 -6.42 7.07 -16.11
CA ASP A 14 -7.08 5.85 -15.64
C ASP A 14 -6.02 4.78 -15.33
N CYS A 15 -6.02 4.28 -14.07
CA CYS A 15 -5.05 3.28 -13.61
C CYS A 15 -5.15 1.96 -14.38
N ARG A 16 -6.34 1.56 -14.82
CA ARG A 16 -6.55 0.31 -15.56
C ARG A 16 -5.91 0.39 -16.93
N ARG A 17 -6.07 1.54 -17.63
CA ARG A 17 -5.43 1.77 -18.93
C ARG A 17 -3.91 1.89 -18.80
N ALA A 18 -3.43 2.63 -17.81
CA ALA A 18 -2.00 2.74 -17.54
C ALA A 18 -1.37 1.38 -17.17
N ALA A 19 -2.10 0.50 -16.51
CA ALA A 19 -1.62 -0.85 -16.19
C ALA A 19 -1.53 -1.79 -17.41
N MET A 20 -2.19 -1.47 -18.53
CA MET A 20 -2.13 -2.24 -19.78
C MET A 20 -0.91 -1.92 -20.64
N VAL A 21 -0.28 -0.76 -20.46
CA VAL A 21 0.92 -0.42 -21.23
C VAL A 21 2.14 -1.23 -20.78
N PRO A 22 3.14 -1.43 -21.65
CA PRO A 22 4.37 -2.11 -21.27
C PRO A 22 5.00 -1.50 -20.02
N GLY A 23 5.32 -2.32 -19.03
CA GLY A 23 5.84 -1.88 -17.73
C GLY A 23 4.76 -1.50 -16.70
N ARG A 24 3.47 -1.61 -17.02
CA ARG A 24 2.35 -1.40 -16.07
C ARG A 24 2.33 -0.02 -15.41
N GLY A 25 2.51 1.05 -16.21
CA GLY A 25 2.55 2.42 -15.73
C GLY A 25 3.96 2.93 -15.43
N GLU A 26 4.05 4.21 -15.08
CA GLU A 26 5.34 4.93 -14.95
C GLU A 26 6.16 4.54 -13.72
N LYS A 27 5.56 3.94 -12.69
CA LYS A 27 6.27 3.60 -11.45
C LYS A 27 7.26 2.45 -11.64
N ALA A 28 8.45 2.57 -11.05
CA ALA A 28 9.44 1.50 -11.03
C ALA A 28 8.97 0.32 -10.15
N CYS A 29 8.22 0.60 -9.08
CA CYS A 29 7.58 -0.41 -8.26
C CYS A 29 6.32 -0.95 -8.93
N SER A 30 6.32 -2.24 -9.30
CA SER A 30 5.18 -2.92 -9.95
C SER A 30 3.95 -3.07 -9.02
N TYR A 31 4.14 -2.92 -7.72
CA TYR A 31 3.10 -3.01 -6.69
C TYR A 31 2.67 -1.63 -6.17
N GLY A 32 3.14 -0.54 -6.80
CA GLY A 32 2.85 0.81 -6.35
C GLY A 32 1.49 1.34 -6.82
N CYS A 33 0.96 2.32 -6.10
CA CYS A 33 -0.18 3.09 -6.58
C CYS A 33 0.24 3.92 -7.80
N LEU A 34 -0.57 3.88 -8.87
CA LEU A 34 -0.31 4.67 -10.08
C LEU A 34 -0.74 6.15 -9.95
N GLY A 35 -1.58 6.45 -8.96
CA GLY A 35 -2.00 7.82 -8.66
C GLY A 35 -2.96 8.46 -9.67
N LEU A 36 -3.55 7.68 -10.59
CA LEU A 36 -4.39 8.19 -11.69
C LEU A 36 -5.89 8.24 -11.36
N GLY A 37 -6.31 7.83 -10.14
CA GLY A 37 -7.64 8.15 -9.61
C GLY A 37 -8.76 7.17 -9.95
N SER A 38 -8.55 6.02 -10.61
CA SER A 38 -9.64 5.08 -10.91
C SER A 38 -10.41 4.61 -9.67
N CYS A 39 -9.77 4.53 -8.50
CA CYS A 39 -10.44 4.22 -7.23
C CYS A 39 -11.27 5.40 -6.70
N VAL A 40 -10.88 6.63 -7.01
CA VAL A 40 -11.64 7.85 -6.66
C VAL A 40 -12.93 7.93 -7.48
N GLU A 41 -12.85 7.67 -8.78
CA GLU A 41 -14.02 7.69 -9.69
C GLU A 41 -15.14 6.73 -9.28
N VAL A 42 -14.78 5.55 -8.76
CA VAL A 42 -15.77 4.55 -8.34
C VAL A 42 -16.28 4.77 -6.92
N CYS A 43 -15.72 5.72 -6.18
CA CYS A 43 -16.13 5.99 -4.80
C CYS A 43 -17.35 6.91 -4.77
N GLN A 44 -18.52 6.37 -4.42
CA GLN A 44 -19.78 7.12 -4.31
C GLN A 44 -19.90 7.95 -3.01
N PHE A 45 -18.92 7.83 -2.12
CA PHE A 45 -18.96 8.43 -0.77
C PHE A 45 -17.94 9.54 -0.59
N ASP A 46 -17.23 9.95 -1.65
CA ASP A 46 -16.13 10.94 -1.59
C ASP A 46 -15.09 10.62 -0.50
N ALA A 47 -14.90 9.33 -0.24
CA ALA A 47 -13.98 8.84 0.78
C ALA A 47 -12.54 8.66 0.27
N LEU A 48 -12.28 8.91 -1.02
CA LEU A 48 -10.97 8.73 -1.63
C LEU A 48 -10.51 10.00 -2.32
N SER A 49 -9.23 10.30 -2.19
CA SER A 49 -8.55 11.38 -2.92
C SER A 49 -7.15 10.95 -3.33
N ILE A 50 -6.59 11.60 -4.37
CA ILE A 50 -5.18 11.45 -4.71
C ILE A 50 -4.39 12.57 -4.03
N GLN A 51 -3.45 12.19 -3.18
CA GLN A 51 -2.57 13.10 -2.47
C GLN A 51 -1.12 12.64 -2.68
N ASP A 52 -0.25 13.54 -3.09
CA ASP A 52 1.17 13.25 -3.36
C ASP A 52 1.37 12.03 -4.29
N GLY A 53 0.48 11.87 -5.29
CA GLY A 53 0.55 10.77 -6.27
C GLY A 53 0.11 9.41 -5.76
N VAL A 54 -0.55 9.33 -4.60
CA VAL A 54 -1.10 8.08 -4.05
C VAL A 54 -2.54 8.28 -3.56
N ALA A 55 -3.33 7.20 -3.59
CA ALA A 55 -4.68 7.22 -3.05
C ALA A 55 -4.65 7.29 -1.51
N LYS A 56 -5.44 8.19 -0.95
CA LYS A 56 -5.70 8.33 0.50
C LYS A 56 -7.17 8.09 0.76
N VAL A 57 -7.46 7.36 1.83
CA VAL A 57 -8.81 7.04 2.27
C VAL A 57 -9.17 7.89 3.49
N ASP A 58 -10.29 8.59 3.41
CA ASP A 58 -10.95 9.22 4.55
C ASP A 58 -11.76 8.13 5.28
N ARG A 59 -11.29 7.73 6.45
CA ARG A 59 -11.90 6.62 7.22
C ARG A 59 -13.28 6.98 7.75
N ASP A 60 -13.56 8.25 7.98
CA ASP A 60 -14.85 8.71 8.53
C ASP A 60 -15.95 8.69 7.46
N LYS A 61 -15.59 8.85 6.18
CA LYS A 61 -16.50 8.77 5.05
C LYS A 61 -16.61 7.35 4.46
N CYS A 62 -15.62 6.50 4.70
CA CYS A 62 -15.55 5.18 4.09
C CYS A 62 -16.56 4.21 4.72
N VAL A 63 -17.42 3.63 3.88
CA VAL A 63 -18.41 2.61 4.28
C VAL A 63 -17.96 1.17 3.97
N ALA A 64 -16.71 0.96 3.61
CA ALA A 64 -16.11 -0.34 3.29
C ALA A 64 -16.85 -1.14 2.18
N CYS A 65 -17.41 -0.46 1.19
CA CYS A 65 -18.17 -1.11 0.11
C CYS A 65 -17.31 -1.96 -0.86
N GLY A 66 -15.97 -1.83 -0.85
CA GLY A 66 -15.04 -2.63 -1.65
C GLY A 66 -14.90 -2.22 -3.12
N GLN A 67 -15.62 -1.21 -3.64
CA GLN A 67 -15.56 -0.79 -5.04
C GLN A 67 -14.15 -0.36 -5.47
N CYS A 68 -13.43 0.36 -4.62
CA CYS A 68 -12.06 0.79 -4.86
C CYS A 68 -11.06 -0.38 -4.89
N VAL A 69 -11.30 -1.42 -4.08
CA VAL A 69 -10.49 -2.66 -4.08
C VAL A 69 -10.61 -3.35 -5.44
N ALA A 70 -11.85 -3.52 -5.94
CA ALA A 70 -12.11 -4.12 -7.24
C ALA A 70 -11.59 -3.29 -8.42
N ALA A 71 -11.57 -1.96 -8.30
CA ALA A 71 -11.13 -1.04 -9.35
C ALA A 71 -9.60 -0.90 -9.44
N CYS A 72 -8.85 -1.30 -8.41
CA CYS A 72 -7.40 -1.13 -8.37
C CYS A 72 -6.67 -2.22 -9.19
N PRO A 73 -6.02 -1.89 -10.34
CA PRO A 73 -5.37 -2.88 -11.17
C PRO A 73 -4.09 -3.47 -10.55
N ASN A 74 -3.49 -2.77 -9.59
CA ASN A 74 -2.29 -3.22 -8.86
C ASN A 74 -2.63 -3.85 -7.50
N HIS A 75 -3.92 -3.95 -7.16
CA HIS A 75 -4.39 -4.57 -5.90
C HIS A 75 -3.69 -4.03 -4.65
N VAL A 76 -3.53 -2.69 -4.58
CA VAL A 76 -2.86 -2.00 -3.45
C VAL A 76 -3.84 -1.48 -2.40
N ILE A 77 -5.13 -1.73 -2.58
CA ILE A 77 -6.18 -1.33 -1.65
C ILE A 77 -6.77 -2.59 -1.04
N ASP A 78 -6.81 -2.64 0.28
CA ASP A 78 -7.36 -3.76 1.05
C ASP A 78 -8.36 -3.27 2.09
N LEU A 79 -9.29 -4.15 2.47
CA LEU A 79 -10.21 -3.91 3.57
C LEU A 79 -9.59 -4.44 4.86
N ILE A 80 -9.45 -3.56 5.83
CA ILE A 80 -8.96 -3.90 7.17
C ILE A 80 -10.03 -3.58 8.21
N PRO A 81 -10.06 -4.24 9.37
CA PRO A 81 -10.97 -3.88 10.46
C PRO A 81 -10.82 -2.40 10.83
N TYR A 82 -11.93 -1.71 11.04
CA TYR A 82 -11.91 -0.28 11.44
C TYR A 82 -11.12 -0.05 12.73
N SER A 83 -11.16 -1.01 13.64
CA SER A 83 -10.40 -1.00 14.90
C SER A 83 -8.89 -1.19 14.75
N SER A 84 -8.39 -1.55 13.55
CA SER A 84 -6.95 -1.72 13.32
C SER A 84 -6.24 -0.40 13.47
N ALA A 85 -5.39 -0.29 14.50
CA ALA A 85 -4.61 0.91 14.77
C ALA A 85 -3.42 1.08 13.80
N TYR A 86 -2.91 -0.04 13.27
CA TYR A 86 -1.74 -0.07 12.40
C TYR A 86 -1.97 -0.94 11.17
N ALA A 87 -1.45 -0.49 10.03
CA ALA A 87 -1.42 -1.24 8.78
C ALA A 87 -0.07 -1.08 8.08
N VAL A 88 0.30 -2.05 7.24
CA VAL A 88 1.52 -1.98 6.42
C VAL A 88 1.20 -1.23 5.14
N GLN A 89 1.87 -0.09 4.91
CA GLN A 89 1.65 0.79 3.74
C GLN A 89 2.51 0.37 2.53
N CYS A 90 2.62 -0.92 2.30
CA CYS A 90 3.37 -1.49 1.18
C CYS A 90 2.71 -2.78 0.72
N SER A 91 2.74 -3.05 -0.58
CA SER A 91 2.20 -4.28 -1.18
C SER A 91 3.26 -5.04 -1.99
N SER A 92 4.54 -4.60 -1.96
CA SER A 92 5.61 -5.23 -2.73
C SER A 92 5.98 -6.60 -2.18
N LYS A 93 6.04 -7.58 -3.09
CA LYS A 93 6.50 -8.95 -2.80
C LYS A 93 7.95 -9.18 -3.24
N ASP A 94 8.61 -8.15 -3.74
CA ASP A 94 9.99 -8.21 -4.17
C ASP A 94 10.93 -8.39 -2.97
N LYS A 95 12.11 -8.97 -3.23
CA LYS A 95 13.17 -9.08 -2.23
C LYS A 95 13.71 -7.70 -1.84
N GLY A 96 14.10 -7.53 -0.60
CA GLY A 96 14.49 -6.25 -0.03
C GLY A 96 15.51 -5.46 -0.85
N LYS A 97 16.49 -6.12 -1.52
CA LYS A 97 17.45 -5.45 -2.41
C LYS A 97 16.75 -4.77 -3.59
N ALA A 98 15.87 -5.50 -4.29
CA ALA A 98 15.11 -4.96 -5.42
C ALA A 98 14.16 -3.82 -4.99
N VAL A 99 13.54 -3.95 -3.81
CA VAL A 99 12.72 -2.86 -3.23
C VAL A 99 13.55 -1.60 -3.01
N MET A 100 14.76 -1.71 -2.46
CA MET A 100 15.61 -0.56 -2.18
C MET A 100 16.09 0.18 -3.44
N GLU A 101 16.18 -0.52 -4.56
CA GLU A 101 16.55 0.08 -5.86
C GLU A 101 15.43 0.97 -6.43
N VAL A 102 14.17 0.67 -6.14
CA VAL A 102 13.01 1.34 -6.76
C VAL A 102 12.18 2.19 -5.80
N CYS A 103 12.32 1.98 -4.48
CA CYS A 103 11.48 2.66 -3.49
C CYS A 103 12.23 2.91 -2.18
N GLN A 104 12.19 4.15 -1.71
CA GLN A 104 12.84 4.53 -0.45
C GLN A 104 12.09 4.04 0.79
N SER A 105 10.76 3.87 0.69
CA SER A 105 9.88 3.49 1.79
C SER A 105 9.24 2.11 1.63
N GLY A 106 9.75 1.25 0.76
CA GLY A 106 9.22 -0.10 0.57
C GLY A 106 9.59 -1.06 1.71
N CYS A 107 8.76 -2.07 1.95
CA CYS A 107 9.10 -3.16 2.87
C CYS A 107 10.28 -3.98 2.33
N ILE A 108 11.31 -4.15 3.14
CA ILE A 108 12.51 -4.92 2.77
C ILE A 108 12.52 -6.34 3.37
N GLY A 109 11.42 -6.76 3.99
CA GLY A 109 11.30 -8.09 4.57
C GLY A 109 12.27 -8.39 5.73
N CYS A 110 12.75 -7.37 6.44
CA CYS A 110 13.81 -7.54 7.47
C CYS A 110 13.36 -8.27 8.74
N GLY A 111 12.05 -8.45 8.97
CA GLY A 111 11.49 -9.16 10.11
C GLY A 111 11.62 -8.46 11.47
N LEU A 112 12.09 -7.21 11.52
CA LEU A 112 12.21 -6.48 12.79
C LEU A 112 10.85 -6.30 13.48
N CYS A 113 9.81 -5.97 12.71
CA CYS A 113 8.44 -5.83 13.22
C CYS A 113 7.89 -7.13 13.79
N VAL A 114 8.21 -8.27 13.18
CA VAL A 114 7.80 -9.61 13.66
C VAL A 114 8.44 -9.88 15.02
N ARG A 115 9.75 -9.67 15.16
CA ARG A 115 10.49 -9.89 16.41
C ARG A 115 10.03 -8.98 17.55
N GLN A 116 9.51 -7.80 17.23
CA GLN A 116 9.03 -6.84 18.23
C GLN A 116 7.57 -7.07 18.65
N CYS A 117 6.83 -7.90 17.91
CA CYS A 117 5.42 -8.15 18.22
C CYS A 117 5.26 -9.25 19.28
N GLU A 118 4.98 -8.83 20.50
CA GLU A 118 4.74 -9.75 21.64
C GLU A 118 3.44 -10.54 21.50
N PHE A 119 2.52 -10.07 20.67
CA PHE A 119 1.19 -10.67 20.46
C PHE A 119 1.13 -11.64 19.28
N GLY A 120 2.26 -11.84 18.57
CA GLY A 120 2.29 -12.68 17.37
C GLY A 120 1.35 -12.20 16.25
N ALA A 121 1.01 -10.89 16.25
CA ALA A 121 0.11 -10.30 15.27
C ALA A 121 0.81 -9.91 13.95
N VAL A 122 2.13 -9.94 13.89
CA VAL A 122 2.90 -9.58 12.69
C VAL A 122 3.62 -10.82 12.16
N THR A 123 3.40 -11.11 10.88
CA THR A 123 4.06 -12.19 10.15
C THR A 123 4.79 -11.64 8.92
N LEU A 124 5.65 -12.44 8.31
CA LEU A 124 6.22 -12.18 7.00
C LEU A 124 5.62 -13.17 6.00
N GLU A 125 4.99 -12.66 4.96
CA GLU A 125 4.43 -13.43 3.86
C GLU A 125 4.95 -12.85 2.55
N ASP A 126 5.47 -13.66 1.64
CA ASP A 126 5.99 -13.21 0.35
C ASP A 126 6.93 -11.98 0.44
N ASN A 127 7.87 -11.97 1.39
CA ASN A 127 8.83 -10.87 1.66
C ASN A 127 8.21 -9.57 2.20
N ILE A 128 6.94 -9.55 2.56
CA ILE A 128 6.28 -8.37 3.12
C ILE A 128 5.73 -8.67 4.52
N ALA A 129 5.73 -7.67 5.39
CA ALA A 129 5.09 -7.77 6.70
C ALA A 129 3.56 -7.69 6.54
N VAL A 130 2.86 -8.56 7.24
CA VAL A 130 1.39 -8.61 7.33
C VAL A 130 0.99 -8.48 8.79
N ILE A 131 -0.02 -7.66 9.07
CA ILE A 131 -0.56 -7.47 10.43
C ILE A 131 -1.94 -8.12 10.50
N ASP A 132 -2.08 -9.09 11.39
CA ASP A 132 -3.37 -9.67 11.75
C ASP A 132 -4.10 -8.71 12.70
N GLY A 133 -5.09 -7.99 12.18
CA GLY A 133 -5.88 -7.03 12.95
C GLY A 133 -6.67 -7.65 14.11
N THR A 134 -6.92 -8.97 14.08
CA THR A 134 -7.62 -9.67 15.17
C THR A 134 -6.73 -9.92 16.39
N LYS A 135 -5.42 -10.01 16.19
CA LYS A 135 -4.42 -10.22 17.24
C LYS A 135 -3.73 -8.92 17.66
N CYS A 136 -3.78 -7.90 16.81
CA CYS A 136 -3.09 -6.64 17.06
C CYS A 136 -3.71 -5.86 18.22
N GLN A 137 -2.89 -5.52 19.22
CA GLN A 137 -3.31 -4.72 20.38
C GLN A 137 -3.00 -3.22 20.23
N GLY A 138 -2.55 -2.78 19.05
CA GLY A 138 -2.30 -1.36 18.79
C GLY A 138 -1.13 -0.73 19.57
N CYS A 139 -0.18 -1.53 20.06
CA CYS A 139 0.91 -1.05 20.92
C CYS A 139 1.99 -0.21 20.20
N GLY A 140 2.04 -0.21 18.86
CA GLY A 140 2.95 0.62 18.06
C GLY A 140 4.41 0.16 17.99
N LYS A 141 4.85 -0.86 18.74
CA LYS A 141 6.26 -1.32 18.77
C LYS A 141 6.81 -1.71 17.39
N CYS A 142 5.97 -2.30 16.54
CA CYS A 142 6.33 -2.67 15.18
C CYS A 142 6.56 -1.43 14.28
N ALA A 143 5.77 -0.38 14.45
CA ALA A 143 5.89 0.88 13.73
C ALA A 143 7.18 1.64 14.12
N GLU A 144 7.47 1.74 15.42
CA GLU A 144 8.70 2.37 15.95
C GLU A 144 9.97 1.70 15.42
N LYS A 145 9.97 0.38 15.36
CA LYS A 145 11.15 -0.42 14.94
C LYS A 145 11.26 -0.59 13.42
N CYS A 146 10.28 -0.14 12.65
CA CYS A 146 10.33 -0.24 11.21
C CYS A 146 11.34 0.76 10.62
N PRO A 147 12.46 0.31 10.00
CA PRO A 147 13.48 1.22 9.45
C PRO A 147 12.96 2.01 8.25
N LYS A 148 11.93 1.50 7.59
CA LYS A 148 11.28 2.13 6.43
C LYS A 148 10.03 2.95 6.79
N LYS A 149 9.61 2.94 8.06
CA LYS A 149 8.45 3.66 8.59
C LYS A 149 7.16 3.47 7.78
N ILE A 150 6.95 2.24 7.29
CA ILE A 150 5.80 1.86 6.45
C ILE A 150 4.65 1.26 7.25
N ILE A 151 4.76 1.17 8.55
CA ILE A 151 3.71 0.72 9.45
C ILE A 151 3.12 1.96 10.12
N GLN A 152 1.88 2.26 9.80
CA GLN A 152 1.15 3.45 10.27
C GLN A 152 -0.29 3.08 10.59
#